data_ea83852a1b0078a98d6bdbae0c1f169b
#
_entry.id   ea83852a1b0078a98d6bdbae0c1f169b
#
_cell.length_a   1.000
_cell.length_b   1.000
_cell.length_c   1.000
_cell.angle_alpha   90.00
_cell.angle_beta   90.00
_cell.angle_gamma   90.00
#
_symmetry.space_group_name_H-M   'P 1'
#
loop_
_entity.id
_entity.type
_entity.pdbx_description
1 polymer ?
#
loop_
_entity_poly.entity_id
_entity_poly.type
_entity_poly.pdbx_seq_one_letter_code
_entity_poly.pdbx_strand_id
1 'polypeptide(L)'
;MGLLDILQQYAGGAAAGPQGNVNDHFDEVARQVPQQDLGGGLAAAFRSDATPPFGQMVGSLFGQSNPQQQAGVLGQLVQSLGPGALTGIAGGVLGRMFGGGQVPATITPQQASQLSPDDVNAIAAHAQQQDPSIVDRVGAFYAQHPTLVKTLGAVALSAVMGHLSSRR
;
A
#
# COMPACT_ATOMS: atom_id res chain seq x y z
N MET A 1 24.29 -8.33 -12.11
CA MET A 1 24.57 -7.47 -10.94
C MET A 1 23.99 -8.14 -9.72
N GLY A 2 24.70 -8.14 -8.60
CA GLY A 2 24.22 -8.75 -7.37
C GLY A 2 23.24 -7.84 -6.63
N LEU A 3 22.37 -8.44 -5.78
CA LEU A 3 21.44 -7.71 -4.92
C LEU A 3 22.10 -6.57 -4.14
N LEU A 4 23.30 -6.80 -3.63
CA LEU A 4 24.07 -5.81 -2.87
C LEU A 4 24.47 -4.61 -3.73
N ASP A 5 24.85 -4.82 -4.99
CA ASP A 5 25.21 -3.73 -5.90
C ASP A 5 23.99 -2.84 -6.20
N ILE A 6 22.83 -3.47 -6.39
CA ILE A 6 21.57 -2.76 -6.60
C ILE A 6 21.21 -1.93 -5.37
N LEU A 7 21.24 -2.53 -4.18
CA LEU A 7 20.88 -1.85 -2.94
C LEU A 7 21.86 -0.72 -2.58
N GLN A 8 23.15 -0.86 -2.88
CA GLN A 8 24.14 0.19 -2.65
C GLN A 8 23.87 1.45 -3.49
N GLN A 9 23.32 1.30 -4.69
CA GLN A 9 22.92 2.45 -5.52
C GLN A 9 21.83 3.30 -4.86
N TYR A 10 21.00 2.71 -4.00
CA TYR A 10 19.92 3.40 -3.31
C TYR A 10 20.26 3.79 -1.87
N ALA A 11 21.38 3.32 -1.31
CA ALA A 11 21.79 3.60 0.07
C ALA A 11 22.08 5.08 0.34
N GLY A 12 22.35 5.87 -0.69
CA GLY A 12 22.66 7.31 -0.58
C GLY A 12 21.44 8.24 -0.63
N GLY A 13 20.21 7.71 -0.67
CA GLY A 13 18.99 8.53 -0.79
C GLY A 13 18.87 9.28 -2.13
N ALA A 14 19.84 9.13 -3.03
CA ALA A 14 19.79 9.71 -4.34
C ALA A 14 18.93 8.85 -5.27
N ALA A 15 17.83 9.36 -5.70
CA ALA A 15 17.06 8.86 -6.84
C ALA A 15 17.87 9.04 -8.16
N ALA A 16 19.16 8.71 -8.13
CA ALA A 16 20.13 8.99 -9.18
C ALA A 16 20.43 7.76 -10.06
N GLY A 17 19.48 6.81 -10.16
CA GLY A 17 19.51 5.83 -11.22
C GLY A 17 18.72 6.33 -12.44
N PRO A 18 19.10 6.01 -13.69
CA PRO A 18 18.24 6.27 -14.82
C PRO A 18 16.87 5.64 -14.57
N GLN A 19 15.83 6.47 -14.65
CA GLN A 19 14.44 6.10 -14.29
C GLN A 19 13.91 4.82 -14.98
N GLY A 20 14.56 4.35 -16.02
CA GLY A 20 14.22 3.11 -16.72
C GLY A 20 14.55 1.82 -15.99
N ASN A 21 15.48 1.85 -15.04
CA ASN A 21 16.00 0.63 -14.40
C ASN A 21 15.43 0.37 -13.00
N VAL A 22 14.69 1.34 -12.40
CA VAL A 22 14.13 1.17 -11.05
C VAL A 22 13.15 0.00 -10.97
N ASN A 23 12.33 -0.18 -11.99
CA ASN A 23 11.37 -1.28 -12.06
C ASN A 23 12.07 -2.65 -12.16
N ASP A 24 13.14 -2.73 -12.97
CA ASP A 24 13.92 -3.97 -13.15
C ASP A 24 14.69 -4.29 -11.87
N HIS A 25 15.30 -3.29 -11.24
CA HIS A 25 15.97 -3.42 -9.96
C HIS A 25 14.99 -3.86 -8.85
N PHE A 26 13.79 -3.29 -8.83
CA PHE A 26 12.75 -3.68 -7.88
C PHE A 26 12.32 -5.14 -8.09
N ASP A 27 12.13 -5.59 -9.34
CA ASP A 27 11.79 -6.99 -9.64
C ASP A 27 12.86 -7.95 -9.13
N GLU A 28 14.15 -7.61 -9.33
CA GLU A 28 15.25 -8.43 -8.86
C GLU A 28 15.29 -8.50 -7.33
N VAL A 29 15.11 -7.36 -6.67
CA VAL A 29 15.06 -7.28 -5.20
C VAL A 29 13.85 -8.03 -4.66
N ALA A 30 12.67 -7.85 -5.25
CA ALA A 30 11.44 -8.51 -4.82
C ALA A 30 11.50 -10.04 -4.90
N ARG A 31 12.33 -10.59 -5.82
CA ARG A 31 12.55 -12.03 -5.93
C ARG A 31 13.52 -12.59 -4.88
N GLN A 32 14.45 -11.78 -4.42
CA GLN A 32 15.54 -12.23 -3.52
C GLN A 32 15.29 -11.87 -2.06
N VAL A 33 14.46 -10.87 -1.79
CA VAL A 33 14.17 -10.38 -0.45
C VAL A 33 12.93 -11.07 0.12
N PRO A 34 12.94 -11.49 1.39
CA PRO A 34 11.75 -12.02 2.06
C PRO A 34 10.57 -11.04 1.98
N GLN A 35 9.36 -11.56 1.83
CA GLN A 35 8.14 -10.74 1.75
C GLN A 35 7.95 -9.81 2.96
N GLN A 36 8.39 -10.23 4.14
CA GLN A 36 8.34 -9.41 5.36
C GLN A 36 9.21 -8.16 5.25
N ASP A 37 10.41 -8.29 4.70
CA ASP A 37 11.32 -7.16 4.50
C ASP A 37 10.80 -6.23 3.41
N LEU A 38 10.24 -6.80 2.33
CA LEU A 38 9.59 -6.02 1.28
C LEU A 38 8.37 -5.26 1.82
N GLY A 39 7.56 -5.90 2.66
CA GLY A 39 6.44 -5.24 3.36
C GLY A 39 6.90 -4.10 4.25
N GLY A 40 8.00 -4.29 4.98
CA GLY A 40 8.63 -3.23 5.79
C GLY A 40 9.13 -2.06 4.95
N GLY A 41 9.73 -2.34 3.79
CA GLY A 41 10.14 -1.33 2.81
C GLY A 41 8.96 -0.53 2.26
N LEU A 42 7.86 -1.21 1.93
CA LEU A 42 6.61 -0.56 1.49
C LEU A 42 6.01 0.30 2.59
N ALA A 43 5.95 -0.18 3.83
CA ALA A 43 5.46 0.60 4.96
C ALA A 43 6.32 1.85 5.19
N ALA A 44 7.64 1.76 5.03
CA ALA A 44 8.54 2.90 5.09
C ALA A 44 8.28 3.90 3.95
N ALA A 45 8.04 3.41 2.73
CA ALA A 45 7.67 4.27 1.60
C ALA A 45 6.33 4.97 1.87
N PHE A 46 5.34 4.28 2.43
CA PHE A 46 4.05 4.87 2.78
C PHE A 46 4.13 5.94 3.88
N ARG A 47 5.18 5.91 4.72
CA ARG A 47 5.43 6.90 5.78
C ARG A 47 6.40 8.00 5.35
N SER A 48 6.97 7.91 4.16
CA SER A 48 7.98 8.86 3.68
C SER A 48 7.33 10.17 3.23
N ASP A 49 7.92 11.30 3.64
CA ASP A 49 7.51 12.62 3.16
C ASP A 49 7.86 12.86 1.68
N ALA A 50 8.73 12.03 1.11
CA ALA A 50 9.10 12.08 -0.30
C ALA A 50 8.08 11.41 -1.23
N THR A 51 7.15 10.65 -0.67
CA THR A 51 6.09 9.94 -1.40
C THR A 51 4.74 10.60 -1.15
N PRO A 52 3.73 10.36 -2.02
CA PRO A 52 2.37 10.79 -1.74
C PRO A 52 1.85 10.24 -0.40
N PRO A 53 0.86 10.89 0.24
CA PRO A 53 0.25 10.38 1.47
C PRO A 53 -0.24 8.95 1.34
N PHE A 54 -0.19 8.19 2.43
CA PHE A 54 -0.61 6.78 2.49
C PHE A 54 -1.96 6.51 1.81
N GLY A 55 -2.97 7.33 2.11
CA GLY A 55 -4.30 7.18 1.51
C GLY A 55 -4.29 7.28 -0.01
N GLN A 56 -3.53 8.22 -0.58
CA GLN A 56 -3.40 8.38 -2.03
C GLN A 56 -2.71 7.18 -2.68
N MET A 57 -1.65 6.68 -2.06
CA MET A 57 -0.94 5.51 -2.58
C MET A 57 -1.82 4.27 -2.56
N VAL A 58 -2.57 4.06 -1.46
CA VAL A 58 -3.52 2.95 -1.35
C VAL A 58 -4.64 3.07 -2.38
N GLY A 59 -5.20 4.27 -2.56
CA GLY A 59 -6.20 4.54 -3.60
C GLY A 59 -5.70 4.23 -5.00
N SER A 60 -4.47 4.64 -5.33
CA SER A 60 -3.83 4.33 -6.62
C SER A 60 -3.62 2.83 -6.82
N LEU A 61 -3.11 2.13 -5.81
CA LEU A 61 -2.95 0.67 -5.84
C LEU A 61 -4.29 -0.04 -5.97
N PHE A 62 -5.30 0.44 -5.26
CA PHE A 62 -6.65 -0.09 -5.34
C PHE A 62 -7.24 0.00 -6.76
N GLY A 63 -7.06 1.14 -7.42
CA GLY A 63 -7.50 1.33 -8.80
C GLY A 63 -6.83 0.40 -9.81
N GLN A 64 -5.62 -0.09 -9.50
CA GLN A 64 -4.86 -1.03 -10.33
C GLN A 64 -5.06 -2.50 -9.93
N SER A 65 -5.72 -2.73 -8.80
CA SER A 65 -5.94 -4.07 -8.23
C SER A 65 -7.13 -4.77 -8.89
N ASN A 66 -7.06 -6.10 -8.96
CA ASN A 66 -8.23 -6.89 -9.35
C ASN A 66 -9.28 -6.93 -8.20
N PRO A 67 -10.53 -7.33 -8.46
CA PRO A 67 -11.60 -7.31 -7.45
C PRO A 67 -11.28 -8.10 -6.16
N GLN A 68 -10.55 -9.20 -6.26
CA GLN A 68 -10.14 -9.99 -5.10
C GLN A 68 -9.11 -9.26 -4.24
N GLN A 69 -8.14 -8.60 -4.86
CA GLN A 69 -7.15 -7.77 -4.19
C GLN A 69 -7.80 -6.53 -3.56
N GLN A 70 -8.75 -5.92 -4.26
CA GLN A 70 -9.55 -4.81 -3.74
C GLN A 70 -10.30 -5.20 -2.46
N ALA A 71 -10.97 -6.34 -2.47
CA ALA A 71 -11.64 -6.88 -1.29
C ALA A 71 -10.68 -7.16 -0.13
N GLY A 72 -9.50 -7.70 -0.44
CA GLY A 72 -8.46 -8.00 0.54
C GLY A 72 -7.95 -6.75 1.26
N VAL A 73 -7.55 -5.71 0.54
CA VAL A 73 -7.05 -4.47 1.15
C VAL A 73 -8.14 -3.72 1.89
N LEU A 74 -9.37 -3.68 1.36
CA LEU A 74 -10.51 -3.08 2.07
C LEU A 74 -10.82 -3.81 3.38
N GLY A 75 -10.75 -5.14 3.38
CA GLY A 75 -10.91 -5.93 4.60
C GLY A 75 -9.91 -5.52 5.69
N GLN A 76 -8.64 -5.31 5.31
CA GLN A 76 -7.61 -4.82 6.24
C GLN A 76 -7.94 -3.41 6.77
N LEU A 77 -8.34 -2.49 5.91
CA LEU A 77 -8.69 -1.13 6.28
C LEU A 77 -9.89 -1.10 7.23
N VAL A 78 -10.95 -1.83 6.91
CA VAL A 78 -12.17 -1.89 7.72
C VAL A 78 -11.92 -2.51 9.09
N GLN A 79 -11.11 -3.57 9.17
CA GLN A 79 -10.73 -4.17 10.46
C GLN A 79 -9.96 -3.20 11.37
N SER A 80 -9.17 -2.30 10.79
CA SER A 80 -8.42 -1.30 11.55
C SER A 80 -9.28 -0.15 12.05
N LEU A 81 -10.40 0.12 11.39
CA LEU A 81 -11.26 1.26 11.74
C LEU A 81 -12.09 1.03 13.00
N GLY A 82 -12.41 -0.22 13.33
CA GLY A 82 -13.28 -0.54 14.44
C GLY A 82 -14.75 -0.02 14.26
N PRO A 83 -15.68 -0.48 15.10
CA PRO A 83 -17.11 -0.18 14.93
C PRO A 83 -17.47 1.31 15.10
N GLY A 84 -16.75 2.04 15.95
CA GLY A 84 -17.01 3.47 16.20
C GLY A 84 -16.61 4.38 15.04
N ALA A 85 -15.49 4.08 14.38
CA ALA A 85 -15.01 4.86 13.24
C ALA A 85 -15.83 4.57 11.98
N LEU A 86 -16.33 3.35 11.84
CA LEU A 86 -17.20 2.96 10.74
C LEU A 86 -18.50 3.78 10.69
N THR A 87 -19.07 4.18 11.85
CA THR A 87 -20.26 5.04 11.88
C THR A 87 -20.02 6.45 11.35
N GLY A 88 -18.81 7.00 11.56
CA GLY A 88 -18.41 8.30 11.01
C GLY A 88 -18.21 8.27 9.49
N ILE A 89 -17.63 7.20 8.97
CA ILE A 89 -17.42 6.96 7.54
C ILE A 89 -18.69 6.36 6.90
N ALA A 90 -19.51 5.65 7.68
CA ALA A 90 -20.77 5.03 7.25
C ALA A 90 -21.85 6.05 6.84
N GLY A 91 -21.76 7.30 7.31
CA GLY A 91 -22.56 8.41 6.76
C GLY A 91 -22.17 8.81 5.34
N GLY A 92 -20.98 8.34 4.86
CA GLY A 92 -20.48 8.54 3.52
C GLY A 92 -20.68 7.31 2.62
N VAL A 93 -19.56 6.87 1.98
CA VAL A 93 -19.57 5.83 0.96
C VAL A 93 -19.92 4.45 1.49
N LEU A 94 -19.36 4.07 2.65
CA LEU A 94 -19.67 2.77 3.26
C LEU A 94 -21.13 2.69 3.69
N GLY A 95 -21.70 3.79 4.18
CA GLY A 95 -23.12 3.85 4.53
C GLY A 95 -24.05 3.64 3.34
N ARG A 96 -23.67 4.13 2.16
CA ARG A 96 -24.43 3.91 0.91
C ARG A 96 -24.36 2.46 0.45
N MET A 97 -23.18 1.82 0.59
CA MET A 97 -22.99 0.43 0.17
C MET A 97 -23.72 -0.57 1.06
N PHE A 98 -23.75 -0.30 2.36
CA PHE A 98 -24.28 -1.25 3.36
C PHE A 98 -25.63 -0.81 3.94
N GLY A 99 -26.26 0.23 3.35
CA GLY A 99 -27.62 0.67 3.73
C GLY A 99 -27.76 1.18 5.17
N GLY A 100 -26.69 1.75 5.76
CA GLY A 100 -26.68 2.21 7.15
C GLY A 100 -26.60 1.08 8.19
N GLY A 101 -26.41 -0.17 7.75
CA GLY A 101 -26.21 -1.34 8.61
C GLY A 101 -24.75 -1.52 9.03
N GLN A 102 -24.48 -2.61 9.75
CA GLN A 102 -23.12 -2.98 10.11
C GLN A 102 -22.30 -3.35 8.86
N VAL A 103 -21.10 -2.80 8.77
CA VAL A 103 -20.14 -3.20 7.73
C VAL A 103 -19.75 -4.65 8.01
N PRO A 104 -19.93 -5.56 7.03
CA PRO A 104 -19.57 -6.96 7.25
C PRO A 104 -18.06 -7.11 7.46
N ALA A 105 -17.67 -8.06 8.29
CA ALA A 105 -16.27 -8.38 8.53
C ALA A 105 -15.55 -8.85 7.26
N THR A 106 -16.30 -9.30 6.26
CA THR A 106 -15.77 -9.77 4.98
C THR A 106 -16.42 -8.97 3.85
N ILE A 107 -15.61 -8.26 3.09
CA ILE A 107 -16.05 -7.50 1.91
C ILE A 107 -15.92 -8.40 0.69
N THR A 108 -16.98 -8.48 -0.10
CA THR A 108 -16.95 -9.26 -1.35
C THR A 108 -16.25 -8.49 -2.46
N PRO A 109 -15.64 -9.19 -3.45
CA PRO A 109 -15.03 -8.52 -4.60
C PRO A 109 -15.99 -7.59 -5.36
N GLN A 110 -17.26 -7.92 -5.44
CA GLN A 110 -18.29 -7.10 -6.08
C GLN A 110 -18.55 -5.80 -5.30
N GLN A 111 -18.56 -5.87 -3.98
CA GLN A 111 -18.70 -4.69 -3.12
C GLN A 111 -17.46 -3.79 -3.22
N ALA A 112 -16.26 -4.41 -3.20
CA ALA A 112 -15.01 -3.67 -3.32
C ALA A 112 -14.92 -2.90 -4.65
N SER A 113 -15.34 -3.50 -5.76
CA SER A 113 -15.27 -2.87 -7.08
C SER A 113 -16.23 -1.68 -7.28
N GLN A 114 -17.17 -1.47 -6.34
CA GLN A 114 -18.08 -0.31 -6.37
C GLN A 114 -17.46 0.95 -5.76
N LEU A 115 -16.34 0.80 -5.03
CA LEU A 115 -15.62 1.93 -4.45
C LEU A 115 -14.68 2.57 -5.47
N SER A 116 -14.65 3.90 -5.47
CA SER A 116 -13.65 4.63 -6.24
C SER A 116 -12.30 4.67 -5.51
N PRO A 117 -11.18 4.90 -6.22
CA PRO A 117 -9.89 5.15 -5.58
C PRO A 117 -9.90 6.30 -4.57
N ASP A 118 -10.71 7.33 -4.80
CA ASP A 118 -10.86 8.47 -3.88
C ASP A 118 -11.57 8.08 -2.57
N ASP A 119 -12.56 7.21 -2.65
CA ASP A 119 -13.23 6.66 -1.48
C ASP A 119 -12.27 5.84 -0.63
N VAL A 120 -11.47 5.02 -1.28
CA VAL A 120 -10.44 4.21 -0.60
C VAL A 120 -9.34 5.08 0.00
N ASN A 121 -8.94 6.17 -0.67
CA ASN A 121 -8.03 7.16 -0.11
C ASN A 121 -8.57 7.72 1.22
N ALA A 122 -9.83 8.14 1.26
CA ALA A 122 -10.45 8.65 2.48
C ALA A 122 -10.51 7.59 3.60
N ILE A 123 -10.90 6.36 3.26
CA ILE A 123 -10.95 5.23 4.20
C ILE A 123 -9.55 4.92 4.75
N ALA A 124 -8.54 4.86 3.89
CA ALA A 124 -7.16 4.56 4.28
C ALA A 124 -6.56 5.67 5.17
N ALA A 125 -6.84 6.95 4.87
CA ALA A 125 -6.41 8.07 5.70
C ALA A 125 -7.02 8.00 7.11
N HIS A 126 -8.32 7.68 7.21
CA HIS A 126 -8.96 7.47 8.50
C HIS A 126 -8.42 6.25 9.24
N ALA A 127 -8.21 5.14 8.55
CA ALA A 127 -7.64 3.93 9.15
C ALA A 127 -6.25 4.20 9.73
N GLN A 128 -5.41 4.96 9.03
CA GLN A 128 -4.08 5.34 9.50
C GLN A 128 -4.14 6.20 10.77
N GLN A 129 -5.14 7.08 10.90
CA GLN A 129 -5.33 7.91 12.09
C GLN A 129 -5.77 7.09 13.31
N GLN A 130 -6.62 6.08 13.09
CA GLN A 130 -7.12 5.21 14.17
C GLN A 130 -6.11 4.16 14.59
N ASP A 131 -5.43 3.56 13.62
CA ASP A 131 -4.46 2.49 13.83
C ASP A 131 -3.28 2.66 12.88
N PRO A 132 -2.18 3.33 13.30
CA PRO A 132 -0.99 3.51 12.45
C PRO A 132 -0.36 2.20 11.97
N SER A 133 -0.63 1.07 12.64
CA SER A 133 -0.13 -0.25 12.21
C SER A 133 -0.76 -0.76 10.93
N ILE A 134 -1.86 -0.13 10.46
CA ILE A 134 -2.48 -0.46 9.19
C ILE A 134 -1.49 -0.28 8.01
N VAL A 135 -0.58 0.67 8.12
CA VAL A 135 0.45 0.93 7.11
C VAL A 135 1.32 -0.32 6.90
N ASP A 136 1.70 -0.99 7.99
CA ASP A 136 2.49 -2.22 7.94
C ASP A 136 1.68 -3.40 7.36
N ARG A 137 0.40 -3.51 7.73
CA ARG A 137 -0.49 -4.57 7.20
C ARG A 137 -0.73 -4.40 5.71
N VAL A 138 -1.01 -3.20 5.26
CA VAL A 138 -1.19 -2.89 3.84
C VAL A 138 0.11 -3.08 3.07
N GLY A 139 1.25 -2.68 3.65
CA GLY A 139 2.59 -2.95 3.10
C GLY A 139 2.82 -4.45 2.91
N ALA A 140 2.54 -5.26 3.94
CA ALA A 140 2.66 -6.71 3.86
C ALA A 140 1.70 -7.34 2.82
N PHE A 141 0.50 -6.81 2.69
CA PHE A 141 -0.47 -7.25 1.67
C PHE A 141 0.06 -7.01 0.25
N TYR A 142 0.51 -5.78 -0.02
CA TYR A 142 1.03 -5.44 -1.35
C TYR A 142 2.41 -6.05 -1.64
N ALA A 143 3.20 -6.42 -0.63
CA ALA A 143 4.44 -7.18 -0.81
C ALA A 143 4.21 -8.54 -1.49
N GLN A 144 3.01 -9.10 -1.37
CA GLN A 144 2.60 -10.31 -2.09
C GLN A 144 2.25 -10.04 -3.56
N HIS A 145 2.12 -8.75 -3.94
CA HIS A 145 1.72 -8.32 -5.27
C HIS A 145 2.72 -7.30 -5.85
N PRO A 146 3.99 -7.68 -6.07
CA PRO A 146 5.04 -6.73 -6.48
C PRO A 146 4.74 -6.02 -7.80
N THR A 147 3.97 -6.63 -8.68
CA THR A 147 3.54 -6.00 -9.94
C THR A 147 2.70 -4.75 -9.71
N LEU A 148 1.84 -4.75 -8.68
CA LEU A 148 1.05 -3.57 -8.31
C LEU A 148 1.93 -2.47 -7.71
N VAL A 149 2.92 -2.85 -6.91
CA VAL A 149 3.83 -1.90 -6.26
C VAL A 149 4.57 -1.04 -7.31
N LYS A 150 4.91 -1.60 -8.46
CA LYS A 150 5.56 -0.86 -9.55
C LYS A 150 4.70 0.29 -10.08
N THR A 151 3.39 0.22 -9.94
CA THR A 151 2.48 1.30 -10.38
C THR A 151 2.58 2.56 -9.50
N LEU A 152 3.18 2.45 -8.29
CA LEU A 152 3.43 3.60 -7.42
C LEU A 152 4.49 4.58 -7.97
N GLY A 153 5.29 4.14 -8.94
CA GLY A 153 6.29 4.97 -9.60
C GLY A 153 7.67 4.94 -8.92
N ALA A 154 8.63 5.57 -9.61
CA ALA A 154 10.05 5.49 -9.27
C ALA A 154 10.39 6.02 -7.87
N VAL A 155 9.72 7.06 -7.41
CA VAL A 155 9.98 7.67 -6.09
C VAL A 155 9.64 6.70 -4.96
N ALA A 156 8.46 6.07 -5.03
CA ALA A 156 8.06 5.08 -4.03
C ALA A 156 8.96 3.84 -4.06
N LEU A 157 9.31 3.35 -5.24
CA LEU A 157 10.22 2.21 -5.38
C LEU A 157 11.63 2.54 -4.83
N SER A 158 12.13 3.75 -5.08
CA SER A 158 13.42 4.19 -4.53
C SER A 158 13.38 4.26 -3.00
N ALA A 159 12.27 4.69 -2.40
CA ALA A 159 12.09 4.71 -0.95
C ALA A 159 12.09 3.28 -0.37
N VAL A 160 11.42 2.33 -1.03
CA VAL A 160 11.45 0.90 -0.65
C VAL A 160 12.88 0.37 -0.70
N MET A 161 13.59 0.61 -1.81
CA MET A 161 14.96 0.14 -2.01
C MET A 161 15.93 0.76 -0.99
N GLY A 162 15.79 2.07 -0.71
CA GLY A 162 16.59 2.77 0.30
C GLY A 162 16.38 2.19 1.70
N HIS A 163 15.15 1.86 2.07
CA HIS A 163 14.87 1.21 3.36
C HIS A 163 15.47 -0.19 3.44
N LEU A 164 15.37 -0.98 2.38
CA LEU A 164 15.96 -2.31 2.33
C LEU A 164 17.49 -2.28 2.41
N SER A 165 18.12 -1.27 1.82
CA SER A 165 19.57 -1.10 1.90
C SER A 165 20.04 -0.74 3.31
N SER A 166 19.28 0.05 4.05
CA SER A 166 19.63 0.48 5.40
C SER A 166 19.48 -0.61 6.46
N ARG A 167 18.73 -1.68 6.17
CA ARG A 167 18.54 -2.82 7.08
C ARG A 167 19.60 -3.90 6.97
N ARG A 168 20.42 -3.81 5.97
CA ARG A 168 21.54 -4.75 5.71
C ARG A 168 22.87 -4.06 5.95
#